data_ab4a289533014c5f38825b2a8a9a69e4
#
_entry.id   ab4a289533014c5f38825b2a8a9a69e4
#
_cell.length_a   1.000
_cell.length_b   1.000
_cell.length_c   1.000
_cell.angle_alpha   90.00
_cell.angle_beta   90.00
_cell.angle_gamma   90.00
#
_symmetry.space_group_name_H-M   'P 1'
#
loop_
_entity.id
_entity.type
_entity.pdbx_description
1 polymer ?
#
loop_
_entity_poly.entity_id
_entity_poly.type
_entity_poly.pdbx_seq_one_letter_code
_entity_poly.pdbx_strand_id
1 'polypeptide(L)'
;MRLPSVLSIVCLAALPLQADEPASAVEKGSFRFAPIGEQTNVPERYRLDARTVEYQLEPKRDLPASGVRVFHLRFPSPVRSATPQNNTVHAEYYLPPGKGPFPGVLVLDITGGDQSLSRNLSTFLAQRKIAALFVQMAYYGPRRPPGSKLRLLMPNIQHSLDAVRQTVLDLRVASAWLASRPEIDAKRLGIMGTSLGSFMAALAAEMEPRLGRVAVLLGGGGFVDAYYDHPQAAPYRKLYEALGGTKEQLAKVIAPVDPLTCAANLKERKLLILAGKRDEIVPPKMTEALWNASGRQKIVWYDCTHYGAIVYLASALDHIAKHFLAE
;
A
#
# COMPACT_ATOMS: atom_id res chain seq x y z
N MET A 1 -77.98 29.40 -18.62
CA MET A 1 -77.04 29.81 -17.57
C MET A 1 -75.73 29.10 -17.84
N ARG A 2 -74.67 29.79 -18.31
CA ARG A 2 -73.41 29.27 -18.69
C ARG A 2 -72.40 29.56 -17.56
N LEU A 3 -71.74 28.55 -17.03
CA LEU A 3 -70.61 28.68 -16.11
C LEU A 3 -69.33 28.83 -16.90
N PRO A 4 -68.40 29.72 -16.52
CA PRO A 4 -67.10 29.83 -17.17
C PRO A 4 -66.10 28.88 -16.55
N SER A 5 -65.33 28.22 -17.43
CA SER A 5 -64.14 27.39 -17.11
C SER A 5 -63.00 28.29 -16.72
N VAL A 6 -62.40 28.06 -15.52
CA VAL A 6 -61.15 28.69 -15.10
C VAL A 6 -60.08 27.74 -15.46
N LEU A 7 -59.22 28.11 -16.42
CA LEU A 7 -58.02 27.42 -16.84
C LEU A 7 -56.85 27.92 -15.97
N SER A 8 -56.44 27.12 -14.99
CA SER A 8 -55.21 27.40 -14.19
C SER A 8 -53.95 27.01 -14.96
N ILE A 9 -53.22 27.99 -15.41
CA ILE A 9 -51.88 27.81 -15.99
C ILE A 9 -50.90 27.60 -14.82
N VAL A 10 -50.39 26.37 -14.68
CA VAL A 10 -49.27 26.07 -13.79
C VAL A 10 -47.97 26.41 -14.53
N CYS A 11 -47.37 27.54 -14.18
CA CYS A 11 -45.99 27.84 -14.59
C CYS A 11 -45.04 26.91 -13.86
N LEU A 12 -44.53 25.88 -14.55
CA LEU A 12 -43.33 25.18 -14.09
C LEU A 12 -42.14 26.13 -14.24
N ALA A 13 -41.67 26.67 -13.13
CA ALA A 13 -40.39 27.34 -13.07
C ALA A 13 -39.28 26.27 -13.29
N ALA A 14 -38.61 26.32 -14.45
CA ALA A 14 -37.41 25.54 -14.70
C ALA A 14 -36.32 26.02 -13.72
N LEU A 15 -35.96 25.14 -12.78
CA LEU A 15 -34.74 25.32 -11.97
C LEU A 15 -33.52 25.31 -12.91
N PRO A 16 -32.60 26.27 -12.79
CA PRO A 16 -31.39 26.23 -13.58
C PRO A 16 -30.64 24.95 -13.23
N LEU A 17 -30.31 24.14 -14.24
CA LEU A 17 -29.30 23.12 -14.11
C LEU A 17 -28.03 23.84 -13.62
N GLN A 18 -27.59 23.50 -12.41
CA GLN A 18 -26.24 23.88 -11.97
C GLN A 18 -25.27 23.29 -12.96
N ALA A 19 -24.59 24.17 -13.68
CA ALA A 19 -23.46 23.78 -14.52
C ALA A 19 -22.47 23.00 -13.64
N ASP A 20 -22.08 21.81 -14.10
CA ASP A 20 -20.99 21.06 -13.50
C ASP A 20 -19.82 22.02 -13.30
N GLU A 21 -19.31 22.13 -12.06
CA GLU A 21 -18.06 22.82 -11.81
C GLU A 21 -16.99 22.20 -12.73
N PRO A 22 -16.20 23.01 -13.44
CA PRO A 22 -15.20 22.49 -14.36
C PRO A 22 -14.29 21.53 -13.58
N ALA A 23 -14.08 20.33 -14.15
CA ALA A 23 -13.16 19.34 -13.61
C ALA A 23 -11.88 20.08 -13.16
N SER A 24 -11.56 20.02 -11.87
CA SER A 24 -10.46 20.81 -11.31
C SER A 24 -9.18 20.51 -12.10
N ALA A 25 -8.45 21.57 -12.43
CA ALA A 25 -7.25 21.48 -13.28
C ALA A 25 -6.22 20.53 -12.69
N VAL A 26 -5.45 19.88 -13.57
CA VAL A 26 -4.31 19.04 -13.16
C VAL A 26 -3.33 19.89 -12.33
N GLU A 27 -3.11 19.50 -11.08
CA GLU A 27 -2.10 20.11 -10.23
C GLU A 27 -0.73 19.55 -10.64
N LYS A 28 0.20 20.42 -11.02
CA LYS A 28 1.61 20.09 -11.23
C LYS A 28 2.43 20.78 -10.17
N GLY A 29 3.31 20.04 -9.51
CA GLY A 29 4.12 20.59 -8.44
C GLY A 29 5.39 19.78 -8.23
N SER A 30 6.15 20.21 -7.23
CA SER A 30 7.32 19.48 -6.77
C SER A 30 7.32 19.39 -5.25
N PHE A 31 7.93 18.35 -4.73
CA PHE A 31 8.18 18.17 -3.31
C PHE A 31 9.61 17.69 -3.08
N ARG A 32 10.10 17.89 -1.88
CA ARG A 32 11.44 17.45 -1.50
C ARG A 32 11.35 16.12 -0.75
N PHE A 33 11.97 15.08 -1.29
CA PHE A 33 12.35 13.92 -0.50
C PHE A 33 13.68 14.24 0.20
N ALA A 34 13.73 14.02 1.51
CA ALA A 34 14.97 14.00 2.27
C ALA A 34 14.89 12.82 3.26
N PRO A 35 15.94 12.00 3.41
CA PRO A 35 15.94 10.95 4.41
C PRO A 35 15.80 11.56 5.82
N ILE A 36 15.22 10.80 6.73
CA ILE A 36 15.21 11.15 8.16
C ILE A 36 16.44 10.50 8.80
N GLY A 37 17.30 11.32 9.37
CA GLY A 37 18.57 10.87 9.96
C GLY A 37 19.59 10.37 8.92
N GLU A 38 20.65 9.72 9.41
CA GLU A 38 21.80 9.30 8.61
C GLU A 38 21.61 7.98 7.83
N GLN A 39 20.43 7.37 7.91
CA GLN A 39 20.13 6.07 7.28
C GLN A 39 21.11 4.94 7.68
N THR A 40 21.73 5.00 8.84
CA THR A 40 22.71 3.98 9.30
C THR A 40 22.09 2.60 9.42
N ASN A 41 20.82 2.54 9.88
CA ASN A 41 20.03 1.31 10.02
C ASN A 41 19.29 0.89 8.74
N VAL A 42 19.52 1.59 7.62
CA VAL A 42 18.93 1.26 6.32
C VAL A 42 19.98 0.60 5.46
N PRO A 43 19.76 -0.63 4.98
CA PRO A 43 20.67 -1.29 4.05
C PRO A 43 20.93 -0.44 2.82
N GLU A 44 22.14 -0.43 2.32
CA GLU A 44 22.60 0.42 1.21
C GLU A 44 21.67 0.39 0.01
N ARG A 45 21.17 -0.80 -0.35
CA ARG A 45 20.23 -0.97 -1.48
C ARG A 45 18.93 -0.19 -1.36
N TYR A 46 18.55 0.22 -0.14
CA TYR A 46 17.33 0.98 0.17
C TYR A 46 17.60 2.43 0.56
N ARG A 47 18.87 2.87 0.59
CA ARG A 47 19.20 4.27 0.85
C ARG A 47 18.81 5.14 -0.33
N LEU A 48 18.35 6.33 -0.02
CA LEU A 48 18.02 7.37 -0.99
C LEU A 48 18.60 8.69 -0.54
N ASP A 49 19.23 9.40 -1.48
CA ASP A 49 19.67 10.78 -1.26
C ASP A 49 18.50 11.76 -1.35
N ALA A 50 18.68 12.92 -0.73
CA ALA A 50 17.73 14.01 -0.84
C ALA A 50 17.59 14.47 -2.30
N ARG A 51 16.35 14.65 -2.74
CA ARG A 51 16.03 15.06 -4.12
C ARG A 51 14.73 15.83 -4.20
N THR A 52 14.60 16.68 -5.20
CA THR A 52 13.32 17.26 -5.59
C THR A 52 12.64 16.31 -6.57
N VAL A 53 11.35 16.07 -6.37
CA VAL A 53 10.54 15.17 -7.18
C VAL A 53 9.36 15.94 -7.71
N GLU A 54 9.20 15.97 -9.03
CA GLU A 54 8.03 16.54 -9.68
C GLU A 54 6.86 15.55 -9.64
N TYR A 55 5.64 16.06 -9.53
CA TYR A 55 4.44 15.23 -9.55
C TYR A 55 3.32 15.87 -10.36
N GLN A 56 2.36 15.03 -10.70
CA GLN A 56 1.09 15.41 -11.28
C GLN A 56 -0.02 14.78 -10.45
N LEU A 57 -1.01 15.59 -10.06
CA LEU A 57 -2.19 15.17 -9.33
C LEU A 57 -3.42 15.56 -10.13
N GLU A 58 -4.17 14.58 -10.59
CA GLU A 58 -5.35 14.76 -11.44
C GLU A 58 -6.60 14.29 -10.70
N PRO A 59 -7.72 15.01 -10.76
CA PRO A 59 -9.00 14.49 -10.29
C PRO A 59 -9.30 13.17 -11.03
N LYS A 60 -9.68 12.16 -10.28
CA LYS A 60 -10.03 10.85 -10.84
C LYS A 60 -11.52 10.58 -10.77
N ARG A 61 -12.10 10.78 -9.60
CA ARG A 61 -13.53 10.64 -9.33
C ARG A 61 -13.86 11.21 -7.95
N ASP A 62 -15.08 11.60 -7.78
CA ASP A 62 -15.66 11.91 -6.48
C ASP A 62 -16.56 10.76 -6.03
N LEU A 63 -16.72 10.62 -4.73
CA LEU A 63 -17.66 9.69 -4.10
C LEU A 63 -18.72 10.50 -3.36
N PRO A 64 -19.77 10.99 -4.05
CA PRO A 64 -20.69 12.03 -3.54
C PRO A 64 -21.36 11.63 -2.22
N ALA A 65 -21.76 10.35 -2.09
CA ALA A 65 -22.42 9.86 -0.88
C ALA A 65 -21.55 9.97 0.39
N SER A 66 -20.24 10.03 0.25
CA SER A 66 -19.29 10.12 1.37
C SER A 66 -18.52 11.44 1.40
N GLY A 67 -18.60 12.24 0.34
CA GLY A 67 -17.79 13.45 0.16
C GLY A 67 -16.28 13.20 -0.01
N VAL A 68 -15.87 11.95 -0.22
CA VAL A 68 -14.48 11.59 -0.47
C VAL A 68 -14.10 11.95 -1.90
N ARG A 69 -13.00 12.68 -2.08
CA ARG A 69 -12.43 13.00 -3.38
C ARG A 69 -11.27 12.07 -3.68
N VAL A 70 -11.20 11.55 -4.91
CA VAL A 70 -10.14 10.64 -5.34
C VAL A 70 -9.35 11.27 -6.48
N PHE A 71 -8.04 11.33 -6.30
CA PHE A 71 -7.11 11.87 -7.27
C PHE A 71 -6.17 10.78 -7.78
N HIS A 72 -5.68 10.93 -8.99
CA HIS A 72 -4.59 10.13 -9.54
C HIS A 72 -3.28 10.89 -9.40
N LEU A 73 -2.36 10.33 -8.64
CA LEU A 73 -1.01 10.85 -8.45
C LEU A 73 -0.04 10.12 -9.35
N ARG A 74 0.86 10.86 -10.00
CA ARG A 74 1.98 10.34 -10.76
C ARG A 74 3.26 11.07 -10.41
N PHE A 75 4.36 10.33 -10.25
CA PHE A 75 5.71 10.88 -10.11
C PHE A 75 6.75 9.86 -10.61
N PRO A 76 7.97 10.30 -11.00
CA PRO A 76 9.02 9.39 -11.45
C PRO A 76 9.52 8.50 -10.30
N SER A 77 9.68 7.21 -10.57
CA SER A 77 10.36 6.28 -9.65
C SER A 77 11.83 6.72 -9.47
N PRO A 78 12.37 6.66 -8.23
CA PRO A 78 13.80 6.91 -8.01
C PRO A 78 14.71 5.85 -8.62
N VAL A 79 14.13 4.74 -9.08
CA VAL A 79 14.81 3.64 -9.75
C VAL A 79 14.37 3.54 -11.20
N ARG A 80 15.30 3.35 -12.11
CA ARG A 80 15.00 3.05 -13.52
C ARG A 80 15.14 1.56 -13.78
N SER A 81 14.07 0.97 -14.31
CA SER A 81 14.05 -0.39 -14.84
C SER A 81 14.08 -0.37 -16.37
N ALA A 82 14.37 -1.51 -17.00
CA ALA A 82 14.30 -1.67 -18.45
C ALA A 82 12.87 -1.55 -19.02
N THR A 83 11.84 -1.54 -18.16
CA THR A 83 10.43 -1.38 -18.54
C THR A 83 10.01 0.07 -18.32
N PRO A 84 9.87 0.91 -19.37
CA PRO A 84 9.59 2.34 -19.24
C PRO A 84 8.34 2.66 -18.42
N GLN A 85 7.25 1.90 -18.60
CA GLN A 85 5.99 2.09 -17.86
C GLN A 85 6.19 1.92 -16.35
N ASN A 86 7.11 1.02 -15.95
CA ASN A 86 7.40 0.77 -14.53
C ASN A 86 8.18 1.92 -13.88
N ASN A 87 8.73 2.85 -14.65
CA ASN A 87 9.53 3.98 -14.16
C ASN A 87 8.68 5.19 -13.73
N THR A 88 7.36 5.12 -13.88
CA THR A 88 6.41 6.08 -13.31
C THR A 88 5.65 5.41 -12.18
N VAL A 89 5.68 6.01 -11.01
CA VAL A 89 4.83 5.59 -9.89
C VAL A 89 3.42 6.14 -10.11
N HIS A 90 2.44 5.28 -9.96
CA HIS A 90 1.03 5.61 -10.00
C HIS A 90 0.41 5.35 -8.64
N ALA A 91 -0.39 6.30 -8.14
CA ALA A 91 -1.11 6.14 -6.89
C ALA A 91 -2.51 6.78 -6.99
N GLU A 92 -3.41 6.33 -6.13
CA GLU A 92 -4.74 6.93 -5.97
C GLU A 92 -4.81 7.57 -4.58
N TYR A 93 -5.00 8.89 -4.54
CA TYR A 93 -5.10 9.64 -3.30
C TYR A 93 -6.56 9.86 -2.93
N TYR A 94 -6.97 9.31 -1.81
CA TYR A 94 -8.31 9.39 -1.25
C TYR A 94 -8.33 10.45 -0.14
N LEU A 95 -8.87 11.60 -0.45
CA LEU A 95 -8.94 12.74 0.47
C LEU A 95 -10.29 12.75 1.21
N PRO A 96 -10.28 12.70 2.56
CA PRO A 96 -11.49 12.80 3.36
C PRO A 96 -12.22 14.13 3.17
N PRO A 97 -13.54 14.18 3.37
CA PRO A 97 -14.26 15.44 3.42
C PRO A 97 -13.97 16.23 4.70
N GLY A 98 -14.00 17.57 4.59
CA GLY A 98 -13.81 18.51 5.69
C GLY A 98 -12.40 19.07 5.75
N LYS A 99 -12.07 19.68 6.90
CA LYS A 99 -10.78 20.32 7.12
C LYS A 99 -9.85 19.35 7.87
N GLY A 100 -8.61 19.18 7.34
CA GLY A 100 -7.54 18.46 8.03
C GLY A 100 -6.95 19.24 9.22
N PRO A 101 -5.77 18.88 9.70
CA PRO A 101 -4.94 17.85 9.12
C PRO A 101 -5.39 16.42 9.48
N PHE A 102 -5.37 15.54 8.49
CA PHE A 102 -5.75 14.14 8.63
C PHE A 102 -4.53 13.24 8.84
N PRO A 103 -4.66 12.10 9.56
CA PRO A 103 -3.69 11.02 9.44
C PRO A 103 -3.57 10.57 7.98
N GLY A 104 -2.36 10.23 7.52
CA GLY A 104 -2.11 9.76 6.16
C GLY A 104 -1.61 8.32 6.14
N VAL A 105 -2.20 7.45 5.31
CA VAL A 105 -1.85 6.03 5.26
C VAL A 105 -1.59 5.58 3.82
N LEU A 106 -0.40 5.00 3.59
CA LEU A 106 -0.11 4.29 2.36
C LEU A 106 -0.81 2.93 2.39
N VAL A 107 -1.46 2.56 1.30
CA VAL A 107 -2.19 1.28 1.17
C VAL A 107 -1.61 0.46 0.04
N LEU A 108 -1.37 -0.83 0.28
CA LEU A 108 -0.78 -1.76 -0.68
C LEU A 108 -1.64 -2.98 -0.90
N ASP A 109 -1.70 -3.41 -2.15
CA ASP A 109 -2.58 -4.48 -2.61
C ASP A 109 -1.98 -5.88 -2.46
N ILE A 110 -2.84 -6.87 -2.65
CA ILE A 110 -2.49 -8.30 -2.69
C ILE A 110 -1.75 -8.67 -3.98
N THR A 111 -1.35 -9.92 -4.08
CA THR A 111 -0.82 -10.52 -5.32
C THR A 111 -1.91 -10.63 -6.38
N GLY A 112 -1.71 -10.02 -7.54
CA GLY A 112 -2.68 -10.09 -8.65
C GLY A 112 -3.94 -9.26 -8.38
N GLY A 113 -5.10 -9.75 -8.85
CA GLY A 113 -6.38 -9.08 -8.68
C GLY A 113 -6.54 -7.80 -9.52
N ASP A 114 -7.71 -7.18 -9.36
CA ASP A 114 -8.11 -5.93 -10.03
C ASP A 114 -7.88 -4.69 -9.17
N GLN A 115 -7.21 -4.87 -8.03
CA GLN A 115 -6.90 -3.83 -7.04
C GLN A 115 -8.14 -3.25 -6.33
N SER A 116 -9.28 -3.93 -6.40
CA SER A 116 -10.52 -3.49 -5.76
C SER A 116 -10.42 -3.49 -4.24
N LEU A 117 -9.70 -4.46 -3.65
CA LEU A 117 -9.51 -4.54 -2.21
C LEU A 117 -8.87 -3.27 -1.66
N SER A 118 -7.75 -2.83 -2.23
CA SER A 118 -7.05 -1.64 -1.75
C SER A 118 -7.81 -0.35 -2.02
N ARG A 119 -8.59 -0.27 -3.12
CA ARG A 119 -9.50 0.85 -3.35
C ARG A 119 -10.62 0.91 -2.32
N ASN A 120 -11.20 -0.23 -1.96
CA ASN A 120 -12.23 -0.31 -0.93
C ASN A 120 -11.66 0.04 0.46
N LEU A 121 -10.48 -0.47 0.81
CA LEU A 121 -9.78 -0.12 2.05
C LEU A 121 -9.46 1.38 2.11
N SER A 122 -8.99 1.97 1.02
CA SER A 122 -8.69 3.40 0.93
C SER A 122 -9.96 4.26 1.08
N THR A 123 -11.06 3.84 0.45
CA THR A 123 -12.37 4.48 0.62
C THR A 123 -12.86 4.40 2.07
N PHE A 124 -12.75 3.21 2.69
CA PHE A 124 -13.11 2.99 4.08
C PHE A 124 -12.33 3.89 5.05
N LEU A 125 -11.01 4.03 4.84
CA LEU A 125 -10.16 4.90 5.63
C LEU A 125 -10.58 6.37 5.47
N ALA A 126 -10.77 6.83 4.22
CA ALA A 126 -11.14 8.20 3.93
C ALA A 126 -12.50 8.59 4.53
N GLN A 127 -13.48 7.68 4.52
CA GLN A 127 -14.76 7.87 5.21
C GLN A 127 -14.62 8.05 6.74
N ARG A 128 -13.49 7.59 7.32
CA ARG A 128 -13.16 7.71 8.75
C ARG A 128 -12.15 8.81 9.04
N LYS A 129 -12.02 9.79 8.15
CA LYS A 129 -11.08 10.92 8.32
C LYS A 129 -9.60 10.50 8.35
N ILE A 130 -9.26 9.43 7.68
CA ILE A 130 -7.88 8.98 7.44
C ILE A 130 -7.63 9.09 5.95
N ALA A 131 -6.77 10.00 5.54
CA ALA A 131 -6.39 10.12 4.13
C ALA A 131 -5.61 8.87 3.71
N ALA A 132 -5.93 8.33 2.53
CA ALA A 132 -5.27 7.12 2.05
C ALA A 132 -4.58 7.36 0.71
N LEU A 133 -3.38 6.82 0.57
CA LEU A 133 -2.63 6.83 -0.67
C LEU A 133 -2.42 5.38 -1.11
N PHE A 134 -3.28 4.88 -2.00
CA PHE A 134 -3.12 3.57 -2.60
C PHE A 134 -2.01 3.64 -3.66
N VAL A 135 -0.85 3.06 -3.36
CA VAL A 135 0.33 3.07 -4.24
C VAL A 135 0.39 1.77 -5.03
N GLN A 136 0.50 1.89 -6.35
CA GLN A 136 0.67 0.72 -7.21
C GLN A 136 2.13 0.26 -7.18
N MET A 137 2.35 -0.97 -6.72
CA MET A 137 3.66 -1.59 -6.65
C MET A 137 4.28 -1.74 -8.05
N ALA A 138 5.58 -1.98 -8.12
CA ALA A 138 6.27 -2.24 -9.37
C ALA A 138 5.58 -3.36 -10.19
N TYR A 139 5.38 -3.14 -11.47
CA TYR A 139 4.68 -4.03 -12.42
C TYR A 139 3.19 -4.28 -12.11
N TYR A 140 2.54 -3.38 -11.36
CA TYR A 140 1.09 -3.40 -11.13
C TYR A 140 0.39 -2.27 -11.90
N GLY A 141 -0.87 -2.51 -12.28
CA GLY A 141 -1.70 -1.52 -12.96
C GLY A 141 -1.00 -0.91 -14.20
N PRO A 142 -1.01 0.42 -14.35
CA PRO A 142 -0.36 1.13 -15.47
C PRO A 142 1.16 0.95 -15.54
N ARG A 143 1.80 0.47 -14.47
CA ARG A 143 3.24 0.20 -14.43
C ARG A 143 3.65 -1.06 -15.20
N ARG A 144 2.69 -1.88 -15.59
CA ARG A 144 2.91 -3.07 -16.38
C ARG A 144 2.49 -2.80 -17.82
N PRO A 145 3.37 -3.08 -18.82
CA PRO A 145 2.99 -2.94 -20.22
C PRO A 145 1.75 -3.79 -20.55
N PRO A 146 0.82 -3.29 -21.38
CA PRO A 146 -0.33 -4.06 -21.85
C PRO A 146 0.10 -5.40 -22.44
N GLY A 147 -0.60 -6.48 -22.11
CA GLY A 147 -0.29 -7.84 -22.59
C GLY A 147 0.96 -8.49 -21.95
N SER A 148 1.76 -7.75 -21.17
CA SER A 148 2.96 -8.28 -20.51
C SER A 148 2.63 -9.29 -19.43
N LYS A 149 3.46 -10.35 -19.33
CA LYS A 149 3.43 -11.33 -18.24
C LYS A 149 4.27 -10.93 -17.04
N LEU A 150 4.97 -9.79 -17.12
CA LEU A 150 5.78 -9.30 -16.00
C LEU A 150 4.93 -9.09 -14.74
N ARG A 151 5.50 -9.46 -13.60
CA ARG A 151 4.92 -9.32 -12.25
C ARG A 151 6.01 -8.84 -11.31
N LEU A 152 5.66 -8.35 -10.15
CA LEU A 152 6.62 -8.03 -9.08
C LEU A 152 7.45 -9.27 -8.72
N LEU A 153 6.77 -10.38 -8.47
CA LEU A 153 7.42 -11.66 -8.21
C LEU A 153 7.42 -12.51 -9.48
N MET A 154 8.60 -12.97 -9.89
CA MET A 154 8.84 -13.81 -11.06
C MET A 154 9.78 -14.95 -10.67
N PRO A 155 9.82 -16.07 -11.44
CA PRO A 155 10.81 -17.13 -11.23
C PRO A 155 12.27 -16.64 -11.36
N ASN A 156 12.50 -15.57 -12.10
CA ASN A 156 13.79 -14.87 -12.10
C ASN A 156 13.94 -14.12 -10.77
N ILE A 157 14.77 -14.65 -9.88
CA ILE A 157 15.02 -14.12 -8.54
C ILE A 157 15.54 -12.68 -8.60
N GLN A 158 16.48 -12.38 -9.50
CA GLN A 158 17.05 -11.04 -9.62
C GLN A 158 15.98 -10.00 -9.98
N HIS A 159 15.08 -10.34 -10.95
CA HIS A 159 13.94 -9.48 -11.27
C HIS A 159 13.08 -9.20 -10.03
N SER A 160 12.77 -10.23 -9.26
CA SER A 160 11.94 -10.09 -8.06
C SER A 160 12.61 -9.23 -6.98
N LEU A 161 13.93 -9.42 -6.77
CA LEU A 161 14.73 -8.61 -5.86
C LEU A 161 14.74 -7.12 -6.26
N ASP A 162 14.87 -6.85 -7.58
CA ASP A 162 14.89 -5.49 -8.11
C ASP A 162 13.50 -4.83 -8.06
N ALA A 163 12.44 -5.58 -8.34
CA ALA A 163 11.07 -5.10 -8.26
C ALA A 163 10.63 -4.77 -6.82
N VAL A 164 11.03 -5.61 -5.84
CA VAL A 164 10.82 -5.34 -4.41
C VAL A 164 11.60 -4.09 -4.00
N ARG A 165 12.88 -4.01 -4.37
CA ARG A 165 13.71 -2.82 -4.09
C ARG A 165 13.07 -1.56 -4.64
N GLN A 166 12.63 -1.57 -5.90
CA GLN A 166 11.97 -0.43 -6.54
C GLN A 166 10.70 -0.05 -5.78
N THR A 167 9.86 -1.02 -5.44
CA THR A 167 8.61 -0.77 -4.68
C THR A 167 8.91 -0.09 -3.35
N VAL A 168 9.87 -0.59 -2.57
CA VAL A 168 10.23 -0.01 -1.27
C VAL A 168 10.73 1.44 -1.42
N LEU A 169 11.58 1.70 -2.42
CA LEU A 169 12.09 3.04 -2.67
C LEU A 169 10.99 4.00 -3.15
N ASP A 170 10.06 3.52 -3.98
CA ASP A 170 8.88 4.29 -4.41
C ASP A 170 7.99 4.66 -3.20
N LEU A 171 7.79 3.74 -2.26
CA LEU A 171 7.01 3.96 -1.04
C LEU A 171 7.68 4.99 -0.11
N ARG A 172 9.00 5.00 -0.02
CA ARG A 172 9.74 6.04 0.72
C ARG A 172 9.48 7.42 0.11
N VAL A 173 9.53 7.53 -1.22
CA VAL A 173 9.23 8.80 -1.92
C VAL A 173 7.75 9.16 -1.78
N ALA A 174 6.82 8.20 -1.90
CA ALA A 174 5.39 8.41 -1.72
C ALA A 174 5.05 8.92 -0.30
N SER A 175 5.74 8.42 0.72
CA SER A 175 5.56 8.89 2.10
C SER A 175 5.95 10.36 2.27
N ALA A 176 7.01 10.79 1.60
CA ALA A 176 7.43 12.19 1.61
C ALA A 176 6.45 13.09 0.86
N TRP A 177 5.88 12.63 -0.27
CA TRP A 177 4.81 13.36 -0.94
C TRP A 177 3.59 13.52 -0.03
N LEU A 178 3.14 12.43 0.61
CA LEU A 178 1.99 12.48 1.52
C LEU A 178 2.26 13.42 2.71
N ALA A 179 3.48 13.40 3.27
CA ALA A 179 3.90 14.30 4.34
C ALA A 179 3.94 15.80 3.92
N SER A 180 4.10 16.09 2.63
CA SER A 180 4.17 17.45 2.10
C SER A 180 2.79 18.09 1.88
N ARG A 181 1.71 17.31 1.97
CA ARG A 181 0.36 17.82 1.74
C ARG A 181 -0.13 18.64 2.93
N PRO A 182 -0.65 19.87 2.72
CA PRO A 182 -1.10 20.75 3.80
C PRO A 182 -2.29 20.18 4.59
N GLU A 183 -3.10 19.32 3.96
CA GLU A 183 -4.23 18.63 4.57
C GLU A 183 -3.86 17.39 5.39
N ILE A 184 -2.55 17.02 5.45
CA ILE A 184 -2.06 15.82 6.14
C ILE A 184 -1.25 16.21 7.39
N ASP A 185 -1.49 15.51 8.48
CA ASP A 185 -0.61 15.54 9.64
C ASP A 185 0.64 14.69 9.39
N ALA A 186 1.74 15.33 9.07
CA ALA A 186 3.02 14.68 8.77
C ALA A 186 3.58 13.85 9.94
N LYS A 187 3.09 14.05 11.18
CA LYS A 187 3.46 13.25 12.36
C LYS A 187 2.62 11.98 12.51
N ARG A 188 1.53 11.87 11.76
CA ARG A 188 0.58 10.75 11.83
C ARG A 188 0.52 9.99 10.51
N LEU A 189 1.69 9.63 10.00
CA LEU A 189 1.79 8.81 8.80
C LEU A 189 1.89 7.32 9.15
N GLY A 190 1.29 6.52 8.29
CA GLY A 190 1.36 5.07 8.40
C GLY A 190 1.35 4.37 7.05
N ILE A 191 1.44 3.05 7.13
CA ILE A 191 1.38 2.17 5.98
C ILE A 191 0.64 0.90 6.34
N MET A 192 -0.11 0.37 5.40
CA MET A 192 -0.74 -0.94 5.51
C MET A 192 -0.69 -1.71 4.21
N GLY A 193 -0.73 -3.01 4.32
CA GLY A 193 -0.83 -3.89 3.16
C GLY A 193 -1.44 -5.23 3.53
N THR A 194 -1.95 -5.91 2.51
CA THR A 194 -2.55 -7.24 2.66
C THR A 194 -1.74 -8.25 1.85
N SER A 195 -1.46 -9.43 2.41
CA SER A 195 -0.71 -10.51 1.75
C SER A 195 0.62 -9.98 1.18
N LEU A 196 0.86 -10.02 -0.14
CA LEU A 196 2.07 -9.45 -0.75
C LEU A 196 2.30 -7.99 -0.33
N GLY A 197 1.26 -7.16 -0.31
CA GLY A 197 1.36 -5.77 0.12
C GLY A 197 1.79 -5.62 1.56
N SER A 198 1.50 -6.58 2.43
CA SER A 198 1.91 -6.54 3.83
C SER A 198 3.42 -6.73 4.02
N PHE A 199 4.06 -7.57 3.21
CA PHE A 199 5.51 -7.70 3.18
C PHE A 199 6.18 -6.41 2.71
N MET A 200 5.62 -5.78 1.66
CA MET A 200 6.12 -4.50 1.17
C MET A 200 5.90 -3.37 2.18
N ALA A 201 4.78 -3.40 2.92
CA ALA A 201 4.49 -2.42 3.97
C ALA A 201 5.47 -2.54 5.13
N ALA A 202 5.77 -3.76 5.58
CA ALA A 202 6.77 -4.01 6.61
C ALA A 202 8.15 -3.52 6.17
N LEU A 203 8.65 -3.96 5.01
CA LEU A 203 9.94 -3.54 4.46
C LEU A 203 10.03 -2.01 4.31
N ALA A 204 8.98 -1.36 3.79
CA ALA A 204 9.00 0.10 3.63
C ALA A 204 9.07 0.82 4.99
N ALA A 205 8.33 0.35 6.00
CA ALA A 205 8.33 0.93 7.33
C ALA A 205 9.64 0.71 8.08
N GLU A 206 10.32 -0.40 7.82
CA GLU A 206 11.68 -0.66 8.33
C GLU A 206 12.70 0.36 7.81
N MET A 207 12.51 0.82 6.58
CA MET A 207 13.43 1.72 5.86
C MET A 207 13.04 3.19 5.95
N GLU A 208 11.79 3.51 6.37
CA GLU A 208 11.25 4.88 6.33
C GLU A 208 10.65 5.31 7.68
N PRO A 209 11.40 6.08 8.47
CA PRO A 209 10.96 6.51 9.81
C PRO A 209 9.68 7.36 9.84
N ARG A 210 9.28 8.02 8.73
CA ARG A 210 8.00 8.76 8.65
C ARG A 210 6.79 7.85 8.89
N LEU A 211 6.91 6.57 8.53
CA LEU A 211 5.83 5.59 8.64
C LEU A 211 5.75 5.07 10.09
N GLY A 212 5.25 5.93 10.99
CA GLY A 212 5.21 5.65 12.42
C GLY A 212 4.18 4.58 12.83
N ARG A 213 3.17 4.29 11.98
CA ARG A 213 2.15 3.27 12.21
C ARG A 213 2.12 2.27 11.06
N VAL A 214 2.10 0.99 11.41
CA VAL A 214 2.19 -0.11 10.42
C VAL A 214 1.09 -1.12 10.69
N ALA A 215 0.35 -1.50 9.66
CA ALA A 215 -0.60 -2.61 9.75
C ALA A 215 -0.24 -3.69 8.71
N VAL A 216 0.09 -4.88 9.20
CA VAL A 216 0.45 -6.08 8.44
C VAL A 216 -0.74 -7.03 8.46
N LEU A 217 -1.40 -7.23 7.31
CA LEU A 217 -2.56 -8.09 7.18
C LEU A 217 -2.16 -9.36 6.41
N LEU A 218 -2.32 -10.52 7.04
CA LEU A 218 -1.99 -11.83 6.45
C LEU A 218 -0.56 -11.84 5.90
N GLY A 219 0.39 -11.42 6.72
CA GLY A 219 1.81 -11.27 6.38
C GLY A 219 2.74 -11.76 7.47
N GLY A 220 4.04 -11.67 7.19
CA GLY A 220 5.08 -12.17 8.08
C GLY A 220 6.48 -11.96 7.52
N GLY A 221 7.39 -12.85 7.83
CA GLY A 221 8.75 -12.88 7.30
C GLY A 221 9.35 -14.28 7.45
N GLY A 222 10.59 -14.48 7.00
CA GLY A 222 11.25 -15.79 7.04
C GLY A 222 10.86 -16.66 5.85
N PHE A 223 10.91 -16.10 4.64
CA PHE A 223 10.49 -16.78 3.42
C PHE A 223 11.18 -18.14 3.22
N VAL A 224 12.51 -18.20 3.39
CA VAL A 224 13.23 -19.44 3.11
C VAL A 224 12.91 -20.50 4.14
N ASP A 225 12.81 -20.15 5.43
CA ASP A 225 12.43 -21.09 6.47
C ASP A 225 10.97 -21.56 6.37
N ALA A 226 10.11 -20.73 5.79
CA ALA A 226 8.73 -21.11 5.59
C ALA A 226 8.50 -22.03 4.38
N TYR A 227 9.18 -21.75 3.26
CA TYR A 227 8.84 -22.36 1.98
C TYR A 227 9.88 -23.33 1.42
N TYR A 228 11.13 -23.33 1.89
CA TYR A 228 12.18 -24.20 1.34
C TYR A 228 11.78 -25.68 1.36
N ASP A 229 11.19 -26.13 2.48
CA ASP A 229 10.74 -27.50 2.65
C ASP A 229 9.27 -27.73 2.28
N HIS A 230 8.59 -26.70 1.75
CA HIS A 230 7.19 -26.82 1.35
C HIS A 230 7.06 -27.78 0.14
N PRO A 231 6.03 -28.66 0.11
CA PRO A 231 5.86 -29.63 -0.98
C PRO A 231 5.83 -29.01 -2.37
N GLN A 232 5.22 -27.83 -2.53
CA GLN A 232 5.16 -27.11 -3.81
C GLN A 232 6.52 -26.57 -4.25
N ALA A 233 7.46 -26.34 -3.33
CA ALA A 233 8.82 -25.91 -3.66
C ALA A 233 9.73 -27.10 -4.05
N ALA A 234 9.36 -28.32 -3.74
CA ALA A 234 10.19 -29.49 -3.90
C ALA A 234 10.80 -29.67 -5.32
N PRO A 235 10.09 -29.47 -6.44
CA PRO A 235 10.69 -29.59 -7.78
C PRO A 235 11.79 -28.53 -8.02
N TYR A 236 11.55 -27.30 -7.59
CA TYR A 236 12.50 -26.19 -7.74
C TYR A 236 13.69 -26.36 -6.81
N ARG A 237 13.46 -26.80 -5.56
CA ARG A 237 14.49 -27.11 -4.59
C ARG A 237 15.42 -28.21 -5.10
N LYS A 238 14.89 -29.33 -5.57
CA LYS A 238 15.70 -30.43 -6.12
C LYS A 238 16.60 -30.00 -7.26
N LEU A 239 16.08 -29.17 -8.16
CA LEU A 239 16.87 -28.61 -9.25
C LEU A 239 17.98 -27.68 -8.72
N TYR A 240 17.62 -26.80 -7.78
CA TYR A 240 18.56 -25.87 -7.15
C TYR A 240 19.70 -26.59 -6.44
N GLU A 241 19.38 -27.63 -5.64
CA GLU A 241 20.35 -28.48 -4.93
C GLU A 241 21.23 -29.29 -5.90
N ALA A 242 20.65 -29.80 -6.99
CA ALA A 242 21.41 -30.51 -8.03
C ALA A 242 22.43 -29.60 -8.74
N LEU A 243 22.21 -28.28 -8.74
CA LEU A 243 23.13 -27.27 -9.26
C LEU A 243 24.12 -26.78 -8.18
N GLY A 244 24.16 -27.42 -7.01
CA GLY A 244 25.05 -27.07 -5.91
C GLY A 244 24.57 -25.98 -4.97
N GLY A 245 23.28 -25.57 -5.10
CA GLY A 245 22.68 -24.58 -4.22
C GLY A 245 22.33 -25.15 -2.85
N THR A 246 22.44 -24.33 -1.80
CA THR A 246 22.08 -24.71 -0.43
C THR A 246 21.00 -23.77 0.13
N LYS A 247 20.29 -24.22 1.18
CA LYS A 247 19.29 -23.40 1.89
C LYS A 247 19.90 -22.09 2.41
N GLU A 248 21.12 -22.17 2.95
CA GLU A 248 21.83 -21.02 3.50
C GLU A 248 22.23 -20.00 2.42
N GLN A 249 22.60 -20.48 1.23
CA GLN A 249 22.87 -19.62 0.09
C GLN A 249 21.59 -18.91 -0.39
N LEU A 250 20.49 -19.66 -0.50
CA LEU A 250 19.19 -19.07 -0.87
C LEU A 250 18.74 -18.04 0.18
N ALA A 251 18.90 -18.35 1.48
CA ALA A 251 18.58 -17.42 2.56
C ALA A 251 19.36 -16.10 2.44
N LYS A 252 20.66 -16.15 2.12
CA LYS A 252 21.47 -14.95 1.88
C LYS A 252 20.99 -14.14 0.69
N VAL A 253 20.56 -14.79 -0.39
CA VAL A 253 20.04 -14.13 -1.60
C VAL A 253 18.69 -13.45 -1.32
N ILE A 254 17.82 -14.09 -0.51
CA ILE A 254 16.47 -13.60 -0.20
C ILE A 254 16.47 -12.58 0.96
N ALA A 255 17.44 -12.66 1.89
CA ALA A 255 17.52 -11.79 3.06
C ALA A 255 17.27 -10.29 2.75
N PRO A 256 17.80 -9.71 1.65
CA PRO A 256 17.58 -8.30 1.37
C PRO A 256 16.12 -7.90 1.13
N VAL A 257 15.21 -8.84 0.89
CA VAL A 257 13.78 -8.62 0.65
C VAL A 257 12.89 -9.31 1.68
N ASP A 258 13.47 -9.94 2.67
CA ASP A 258 12.72 -10.57 3.77
C ASP A 258 12.53 -9.58 4.93
N PRO A 259 11.27 -9.32 5.36
CA PRO A 259 11.01 -8.42 6.48
C PRO A 259 11.71 -8.79 7.78
N LEU A 260 12.14 -10.05 7.97
CA LEU A 260 12.89 -10.41 9.19
C LEU A 260 14.27 -9.75 9.26
N THR A 261 14.86 -9.42 8.12
CA THR A 261 16.24 -8.89 8.08
C THR A 261 16.39 -7.59 8.84
N CYS A 262 15.40 -6.72 8.76
CA CYS A 262 15.42 -5.42 9.43
C CYS A 262 14.24 -5.21 10.40
N ALA A 263 13.56 -6.29 10.81
CA ALA A 263 12.37 -6.25 11.68
C ALA A 263 12.61 -5.51 13.00
N ALA A 264 13.84 -5.43 13.49
CA ALA A 264 14.20 -4.66 14.67
C ALA A 264 13.81 -3.16 14.54
N ASN A 265 13.85 -2.61 13.31
CA ASN A 265 13.45 -1.23 13.05
C ASN A 265 11.95 -0.99 13.28
N LEU A 266 11.12 -2.04 13.25
CA LEU A 266 9.69 -1.95 13.56
C LEU A 266 9.40 -1.81 15.06
N LYS A 267 10.37 -2.06 15.95
CA LYS A 267 10.21 -1.86 17.39
C LYS A 267 9.90 -0.40 17.76
N GLU A 268 10.38 0.52 16.95
CA GLU A 268 10.16 1.95 17.11
C GLU A 268 8.86 2.45 16.43
N ARG A 269 8.12 1.56 15.80
CA ARG A 269 6.84 1.84 15.13
C ARG A 269 5.69 1.31 15.99
N LYS A 270 4.50 1.86 15.79
CA LYS A 270 3.27 1.24 16.33
C LYS A 270 2.83 0.18 15.31
N LEU A 271 3.02 -1.09 15.63
CA LEU A 271 2.73 -2.22 14.74
C LEU A 271 1.44 -2.92 15.14
N LEU A 272 0.57 -3.18 14.16
CA LEU A 272 -0.59 -4.04 14.24
C LEU A 272 -0.44 -5.19 13.25
N ILE A 273 -0.57 -6.42 13.71
CA ILE A 273 -0.60 -7.60 12.84
C ILE A 273 -1.99 -8.25 12.93
N LEU A 274 -2.60 -8.52 11.78
CA LEU A 274 -3.85 -9.28 11.67
C LEU A 274 -3.56 -10.58 10.89
N ALA A 275 -3.76 -11.74 11.51
CA ALA A 275 -3.29 -13.02 10.99
C ALA A 275 -4.33 -14.14 11.08
N GLY A 276 -4.24 -15.11 10.17
CA GLY A 276 -5.05 -16.33 10.17
C GLY A 276 -4.33 -17.47 10.88
N LYS A 277 -5.01 -18.16 11.82
CA LYS A 277 -4.44 -19.33 12.52
C LYS A 277 -4.25 -20.54 11.62
N ARG A 278 -5.01 -20.61 10.52
CA ARG A 278 -4.98 -21.69 9.54
C ARG A 278 -4.59 -21.18 8.15
N ASP A 279 -3.78 -20.13 8.13
CA ASP A 279 -3.29 -19.56 6.87
C ASP A 279 -2.28 -20.53 6.23
N GLU A 280 -2.63 -21.02 5.05
CA GLU A 280 -1.83 -21.95 4.25
C GLU A 280 -0.92 -21.26 3.25
N ILE A 281 -1.21 -19.99 2.94
CA ILE A 281 -0.41 -19.18 1.99
C ILE A 281 0.70 -18.45 2.73
N VAL A 282 0.38 -17.85 3.89
CA VAL A 282 1.37 -17.24 4.80
C VAL A 282 1.26 -17.97 6.13
N PRO A 283 1.96 -19.10 6.30
CA PRO A 283 1.84 -19.92 7.48
C PRO A 283 2.05 -19.13 8.78
N PRO A 284 1.32 -19.47 9.86
CA PRO A 284 1.40 -18.76 11.15
C PRO A 284 2.83 -18.54 11.66
N LYS A 285 3.73 -19.49 11.41
CA LYS A 285 5.16 -19.36 11.77
C LYS A 285 5.84 -18.14 11.17
N MET A 286 5.43 -17.71 9.97
CA MET A 286 5.97 -16.48 9.34
C MET A 286 5.52 -15.22 10.07
N THR A 287 4.24 -15.19 10.46
CA THR A 287 3.67 -14.10 11.24
C THR A 287 4.30 -14.03 12.63
N GLU A 288 4.44 -15.17 13.31
CA GLU A 288 5.08 -15.28 14.62
C GLU A 288 6.55 -14.85 14.57
N ALA A 289 7.27 -15.21 13.51
CA ALA A 289 8.66 -14.81 13.30
C ALA A 289 8.78 -13.27 13.23
N LEU A 290 7.95 -12.62 12.41
CA LEU A 290 7.92 -11.16 12.30
C LEU A 290 7.49 -10.51 13.63
N TRP A 291 6.46 -11.03 14.28
CA TRP A 291 5.97 -10.53 15.57
C TRP A 291 7.06 -10.59 16.65
N ASN A 292 7.78 -11.71 16.74
CA ASN A 292 8.88 -11.87 17.70
C ASN A 292 10.02 -10.89 17.41
N ALA A 293 10.43 -10.76 16.15
CA ALA A 293 11.54 -9.91 15.75
C ALA A 293 11.23 -8.41 15.88
N SER A 294 9.95 -8.02 15.72
CA SER A 294 9.47 -6.63 15.79
C SER A 294 9.05 -6.18 17.20
N GLY A 295 9.34 -6.95 18.25
CA GLY A 295 9.12 -6.54 19.64
C GLY A 295 7.78 -6.97 20.24
N ARG A 296 7.11 -7.98 19.67
CA ARG A 296 5.87 -8.60 20.18
C ARG A 296 4.74 -7.60 20.44
N GLN A 297 4.54 -6.67 19.53
CA GLN A 297 3.52 -5.66 19.63
C GLN A 297 2.10 -6.25 19.43
N LYS A 298 1.12 -5.44 19.04
CA LYS A 298 -0.26 -5.89 18.92
C LYS A 298 -0.45 -6.88 17.77
N ILE A 299 -0.95 -8.06 18.09
CA ILE A 299 -1.35 -9.09 17.12
C ILE A 299 -2.78 -9.55 17.40
N VAL A 300 -3.57 -9.77 16.34
CA VAL A 300 -4.92 -10.33 16.40
C VAL A 300 -4.95 -11.57 15.51
N TRP A 301 -5.29 -12.70 16.12
CA TRP A 301 -5.42 -13.97 15.45
C TRP A 301 -6.88 -14.29 15.14
N TYR A 302 -7.19 -14.53 13.88
CA TYR A 302 -8.49 -15.02 13.44
C TYR A 302 -8.43 -16.52 13.16
N ASP A 303 -9.51 -17.24 13.48
CA ASP A 303 -9.61 -18.67 13.16
C ASP A 303 -10.05 -18.87 11.70
N CYS A 304 -9.14 -18.57 10.76
CA CYS A 304 -9.40 -18.62 9.34
C CYS A 304 -8.18 -19.07 8.53
N THR A 305 -8.44 -19.47 7.28
CA THR A 305 -7.45 -19.63 6.20
C THR A 305 -7.11 -18.28 5.60
N HIS A 306 -6.16 -18.22 4.65
CA HIS A 306 -5.77 -16.97 3.98
C HIS A 306 -6.97 -16.26 3.34
N TYR A 307 -7.74 -16.96 2.53
CA TYR A 307 -8.93 -16.41 1.87
C TYR A 307 -10.14 -16.33 2.80
N GLY A 308 -10.23 -17.22 3.79
CA GLY A 308 -11.27 -17.20 4.81
C GLY A 308 -11.25 -15.96 5.71
N ALA A 309 -10.19 -15.21 5.70
CA ALA A 309 -10.06 -13.94 6.43
C ALA A 309 -11.14 -12.91 6.06
N ILE A 310 -11.77 -13.03 4.88
CA ILE A 310 -12.87 -12.14 4.45
C ILE A 310 -14.05 -12.16 5.42
N VAL A 311 -14.30 -13.28 6.10
CA VAL A 311 -15.38 -13.42 7.10
C VAL A 311 -15.16 -12.48 8.28
N TYR A 312 -13.91 -12.13 8.57
CA TYR A 312 -13.52 -11.24 9.67
C TYR A 312 -13.30 -9.80 9.22
N LEU A 313 -13.68 -9.44 7.99
CA LEU A 313 -13.41 -8.12 7.41
C LEU A 313 -13.89 -6.98 8.31
N ALA A 314 -15.10 -7.04 8.86
CA ALA A 314 -15.63 -5.99 9.72
C ALA A 314 -14.77 -5.77 10.97
N SER A 315 -14.34 -6.84 11.63
CA SER A 315 -13.42 -6.79 12.78
C SER A 315 -12.04 -6.25 12.38
N ALA A 316 -11.51 -6.70 11.24
CA ALA A 316 -10.23 -6.22 10.74
C ALA A 316 -10.26 -4.71 10.45
N LEU A 317 -11.32 -4.23 9.81
CA LEU A 317 -11.53 -2.82 9.51
C LEU A 317 -11.63 -1.96 10.78
N ASP A 318 -12.30 -2.44 11.83
CA ASP A 318 -12.36 -1.77 13.14
C ASP A 318 -10.97 -1.64 13.78
N HIS A 319 -10.19 -2.74 13.81
CA HIS A 319 -8.82 -2.71 14.31
C HIS A 319 -7.92 -1.75 13.53
N ILE A 320 -8.02 -1.74 12.20
CA ILE A 320 -7.25 -0.86 11.30
C ILE A 320 -7.60 0.61 11.59
N ALA A 321 -8.89 0.95 11.64
CA ALA A 321 -9.32 2.33 11.88
C ALA A 321 -8.85 2.82 13.25
N LYS A 322 -9.05 2.04 14.31
CA LYS A 322 -8.56 2.35 15.65
C LYS A 322 -7.05 2.52 15.71
N HIS A 323 -6.31 1.68 14.97
CA HIS A 323 -4.86 1.75 14.93
C HIS A 323 -4.36 3.07 14.32
N PHE A 324 -4.93 3.52 13.21
CA PHE A 324 -4.47 4.74 12.54
C PHE A 324 -5.06 6.03 13.13
N LEU A 325 -6.20 5.96 13.85
CA LEU A 325 -6.81 7.10 14.52
C LEU A 325 -6.24 7.35 15.94
N ALA A 326 -5.64 6.35 16.57
CA ALA A 326 -5.07 6.53 17.91
C ALA A 326 -4.03 7.67 17.90
N GLU A 327 -3.89 8.37 19.02
CA GLU A 327 -2.91 9.43 19.27
C GLU A 327 -1.51 8.88 19.57
#